data_becddd2a92f38ea3cce63764302c7cb9
#
_entry.id   becddd2a92f38ea3cce63764302c7cb9
#
_cell.length_a   1.000
_cell.length_b   1.000
_cell.length_c   1.000
_cell.angle_alpha   90.00
_cell.angle_beta   90.00
_cell.angle_gamma   90.00
#
_symmetry.space_group_name_H-M   'P 1'
#
loop_
_entity.id
_entity.type
_entity.pdbx_description
1 polymer ?
#
loop_
_entity_poly.entity_id
_entity_poly.type
_entity_poly.pdbx_seq_one_letter_code
_entity_poly.pdbx_strand_id
1 'polypeptide(L)'
;MKWVYFSLIFLFGNFISACQATHIHLHGTIHKPYCGGARPTEEQAQGITIAASKMVFSVFEQLGAEQKFIKNISLDESGDYNGELKEGQYYLKRIEKTWEIQAINEHFLIFDTLFYRPKSEKAITQWRTEADATFDTKKGKLKLEVNIPLTEKCFVGLNPCIEYIGPKPH
;
A
#
# COMPACT_ATOMS: atom_id res chain seq x y z
N MET A 1 7.95 -63.50 -42.19
CA MET A 1 8.44 -62.20 -41.76
C MET A 1 7.30 -61.45 -41.04
N LYS A 2 7.36 -61.35 -39.68
CA LYS A 2 6.33 -60.66 -38.87
C LYS A 2 6.87 -59.30 -38.51
N TRP A 3 6.19 -58.24 -38.97
CA TRP A 3 6.50 -56.88 -38.62
C TRP A 3 5.81 -56.54 -37.29
N VAL A 4 6.61 -56.23 -36.26
CA VAL A 4 6.13 -55.77 -34.97
C VAL A 4 6.17 -54.26 -35.01
N TYR A 5 4.98 -53.64 -35.04
CA TYR A 5 4.82 -52.19 -34.89
C TYR A 5 4.93 -51.83 -33.38
N PHE A 6 6.03 -51.21 -33.01
CA PHE A 6 6.17 -50.59 -31.72
C PHE A 6 5.47 -49.21 -31.73
N SER A 7 4.26 -49.17 -31.20
CA SER A 7 3.57 -47.90 -30.94
C SER A 7 4.16 -47.21 -29.73
N LEU A 8 5.00 -46.21 -29.98
CA LEU A 8 5.55 -45.35 -28.94
C LEU A 8 4.45 -44.32 -28.56
N ILE A 9 3.70 -44.59 -27.50
CA ILE A 9 2.75 -43.63 -26.91
C ILE A 9 3.59 -42.61 -26.15
N PHE A 10 3.82 -41.45 -26.77
CA PHE A 10 4.35 -40.27 -26.08
C PHE A 10 3.23 -39.72 -25.16
N LEU A 11 3.28 -40.11 -23.91
CA LEU A 11 2.52 -39.46 -22.83
C LEU A 11 3.10 -38.04 -22.61
N PHE A 12 2.58 -37.08 -23.36
CA PHE A 12 2.74 -35.66 -23.01
C PHE A 12 1.96 -35.43 -21.71
N GLY A 13 2.64 -35.64 -20.60
CA GLY A 13 2.19 -35.17 -19.31
C GLY A 13 2.13 -33.65 -19.35
N ASN A 14 0.96 -33.10 -19.63
CA ASN A 14 0.66 -31.69 -19.39
C ASN A 14 0.84 -31.44 -17.88
N PHE A 15 2.03 -31.02 -17.48
CA PHE A 15 2.23 -30.36 -16.19
C PHE A 15 1.47 -29.03 -16.25
N ILE A 16 0.18 -29.10 -15.98
CA ILE A 16 -0.60 -27.92 -15.62
C ILE A 16 -0.01 -27.49 -14.26
N SER A 17 0.99 -26.62 -14.33
CA SER A 17 1.47 -25.91 -13.14
C SER A 17 0.30 -25.05 -12.69
N ALA A 18 -0.53 -25.61 -11.80
CA ALA A 18 -1.60 -24.87 -11.18
C ALA A 18 -0.95 -23.68 -10.48
N CYS A 19 -1.11 -22.50 -11.06
CA CYS A 19 -0.66 -21.23 -10.49
C CYS A 19 -1.49 -21.01 -9.23
N GLN A 20 -1.00 -21.49 -8.10
CA GLN A 20 -1.71 -21.48 -6.83
C GLN A 20 -1.77 -20.04 -6.33
N ALA A 21 -2.98 -19.48 -6.28
CA ALA A 21 -3.19 -18.15 -5.71
C ALA A 21 -3.05 -18.21 -4.18
N THR A 22 -2.45 -17.17 -3.60
CA THR A 22 -2.37 -16.98 -2.15
C THR A 22 -3.51 -16.07 -1.72
N HIS A 23 -4.30 -16.50 -0.75
CA HIS A 23 -5.26 -15.63 -0.08
C HIS A 23 -4.51 -14.60 0.76
N ILE A 24 -4.80 -13.32 0.53
CA ILE A 24 -4.23 -12.21 1.29
C ILE A 24 -5.30 -11.56 2.16
N HIS A 25 -4.94 -11.28 3.39
CA HIS A 25 -5.68 -10.40 4.28
C HIS A 25 -4.82 -9.18 4.57
N LEU A 26 -5.29 -8.00 4.14
CA LEU A 26 -4.63 -6.73 4.42
C LEU A 26 -5.39 -6.04 5.54
N HIS A 27 -4.67 -5.47 6.51
CA HIS A 27 -5.22 -4.67 7.59
C HIS A 27 -4.52 -3.33 7.64
N GLY A 28 -5.24 -2.25 7.32
CA GLY A 28 -4.74 -0.89 7.33
C GLY A 28 -5.05 -0.17 8.63
N THR A 29 -4.05 0.49 9.20
CA THR A 29 -4.20 1.33 10.39
C THR A 29 -3.59 2.70 10.18
N ILE A 30 -4.14 3.72 10.86
CA ILE A 30 -3.62 5.08 10.90
C ILE A 30 -3.29 5.41 12.34
N HIS A 31 -2.00 5.61 12.60
CA HIS A 31 -1.54 6.14 13.87
C HIS A 31 -1.60 7.68 13.85
N LYS A 32 -2.33 8.26 14.80
CA LYS A 32 -2.43 9.70 15.02
C LYS A 32 -1.61 10.06 16.24
N PRO A 33 -0.46 10.73 16.06
CA PRO A 33 0.38 11.12 17.18
C PRO A 33 -0.29 12.20 18.03
N TYR A 34 0.09 12.29 19.28
CA TYR A 34 -0.26 13.45 20.11
C TYR A 34 0.42 14.71 19.56
N CYS A 35 -0.35 15.72 19.20
CA CYS A 35 0.16 16.90 18.50
C CYS A 35 0.31 18.15 19.37
N GLY A 36 0.39 18.01 20.67
CA GLY A 36 0.66 19.10 21.59
C GLY A 36 -0.57 19.59 22.38
N GLY A 37 -0.35 20.55 23.25
CA GLY A 37 -1.27 21.01 24.27
C GLY A 37 -0.59 20.97 25.63
N ALA A 38 -1.35 20.87 26.73
CA ALA A 38 -0.81 20.66 28.05
C ALA A 38 0.07 19.39 28.08
N ARG A 39 0.96 19.27 29.09
CA ARG A 39 1.82 18.10 29.24
C ARG A 39 0.99 16.81 29.13
N PRO A 40 1.27 15.93 28.14
CA PRO A 40 0.44 14.76 27.93
C PRO A 40 0.56 13.78 29.10
N THR A 41 -0.49 13.05 29.39
CA THR A 41 -0.40 11.81 30.15
C THR A 41 0.37 10.77 29.33
N GLU A 42 0.85 9.70 29.96
CA GLU A 42 1.53 8.60 29.25
C GLU A 42 0.65 7.99 28.15
N GLU A 43 -0.63 7.87 28.40
CA GLU A 43 -1.63 7.37 27.43
C GLU A 43 -1.78 8.32 26.23
N GLN A 44 -1.91 9.61 26.48
CA GLN A 44 -2.00 10.63 25.41
C GLN A 44 -0.73 10.71 24.58
N ALA A 45 0.45 10.55 25.20
CA ALA A 45 1.73 10.58 24.51
C ALA A 45 1.88 9.44 23.48
N GLN A 46 1.21 8.31 23.71
CA GLN A 46 1.19 7.18 22.77
C GLN A 46 0.39 7.47 21.50
N GLY A 47 -0.46 8.51 21.50
CA GLY A 47 -1.38 8.78 20.40
C GLY A 47 -2.48 7.72 20.32
N ILE A 48 -3.24 7.77 19.22
CA ILE A 48 -4.32 6.80 18.96
C ILE A 48 -4.11 6.11 17.61
N THR A 49 -4.50 4.85 17.53
CA THR A 49 -4.51 4.08 16.27
C THR A 49 -5.94 3.77 15.88
N ILE A 50 -6.31 4.09 14.67
CA ILE A 50 -7.64 3.84 14.09
C ILE A 50 -7.53 3.03 12.81
N ALA A 51 -8.62 2.40 12.38
CA ALA A 51 -8.71 1.74 11.09
C ALA A 51 -8.51 2.71 9.93
N ALA A 52 -7.79 2.30 8.90
CA ALA A 52 -7.66 3.02 7.62
C ALA A 52 -8.90 2.80 6.74
N SER A 53 -10.08 3.14 7.28
CA SER A 53 -11.39 2.88 6.69
C SER A 53 -11.52 3.48 5.29
N LYS A 54 -12.03 2.69 4.34
CA LYS A 54 -12.34 3.08 2.95
C LYS A 54 -11.14 3.62 2.14
N MET A 55 -9.92 3.44 2.64
CA MET A 55 -8.73 3.85 1.88
C MET A 55 -8.53 2.96 0.66
N VAL A 56 -8.09 3.57 -0.44
CA VAL A 56 -7.84 2.88 -1.69
C VAL A 56 -6.34 2.78 -1.94
N PHE A 57 -5.89 1.58 -2.28
CA PHE A 57 -4.50 1.30 -2.64
C PHE A 57 -4.40 0.72 -4.04
N SER A 58 -3.38 1.13 -4.78
CA SER A 58 -2.95 0.49 -6.01
C SER A 58 -1.94 -0.59 -5.69
N VAL A 59 -2.16 -1.79 -6.21
CA VAL A 59 -1.28 -2.97 -6.07
C VAL A 59 -0.39 -3.05 -7.29
N PHE A 60 0.91 -3.12 -7.07
CA PHE A 60 1.93 -3.32 -8.10
C PHE A 60 2.70 -4.60 -7.83
N GLU A 61 3.02 -5.36 -8.89
CA GLU A 61 3.92 -6.50 -8.86
C GLU A 61 5.32 -6.08 -9.33
N GLN A 62 6.35 -6.54 -8.64
CA GLN A 62 7.75 -6.33 -9.05
C GLN A 62 8.15 -7.38 -10.09
N LEU A 63 8.51 -6.93 -11.28
CA LEU A 63 9.01 -7.76 -12.37
C LEU A 63 10.45 -7.32 -12.73
N GLY A 64 11.44 -7.88 -12.02
CA GLY A 64 12.82 -7.43 -12.16
C GLY A 64 12.98 -5.97 -11.70
N ALA A 65 13.37 -5.06 -12.61
CA ALA A 65 13.51 -3.63 -12.31
C ALA A 65 12.20 -2.83 -12.47
N GLU A 66 11.16 -3.43 -13.03
CA GLU A 66 9.89 -2.75 -13.35
C GLU A 66 8.80 -3.06 -12.35
N GLN A 67 7.86 -2.12 -12.18
CA GLN A 67 6.64 -2.29 -11.41
C GLN A 67 5.44 -2.35 -12.35
N LYS A 68 4.72 -3.48 -12.33
CA LYS A 68 3.50 -3.69 -13.12
C LYS A 68 2.27 -3.43 -12.25
N PHE A 69 1.40 -2.53 -12.67
CA PHE A 69 0.11 -2.33 -12.04
C PHE A 69 -0.76 -3.59 -12.20
N ILE A 70 -1.39 -4.04 -11.11
CA ILE A 70 -2.26 -5.21 -11.08
C ILE A 70 -3.72 -4.80 -10.92
N LYS A 71 -4.05 -4.08 -9.84
CA LYS A 71 -5.42 -3.66 -9.53
C LYS A 71 -5.45 -2.59 -8.44
N ASN A 72 -6.58 -1.91 -8.33
CA ASN A 72 -6.90 -1.14 -7.13
C ASN A 72 -7.69 -2.00 -6.15
N ILE A 73 -7.48 -1.78 -4.86
CA ILE A 73 -8.20 -2.40 -3.76
C ILE A 73 -8.72 -1.31 -2.83
N SER A 74 -9.89 -1.52 -2.24
CA SER A 74 -10.45 -0.65 -1.23
C SER A 74 -10.56 -1.40 0.09
N LEU A 75 -10.05 -0.82 1.16
CA LEU A 75 -10.28 -1.33 2.50
C LEU A 75 -11.74 -1.06 2.90
N ASP A 76 -12.30 -1.93 3.70
CA ASP A 76 -13.64 -1.77 4.24
C ASP A 76 -13.70 -0.77 5.43
N GLU A 77 -14.80 -0.72 6.15
CA GLU A 77 -14.98 0.17 7.30
C GLU A 77 -14.08 -0.19 8.49
N SER A 78 -13.68 -1.45 8.59
CA SER A 78 -12.75 -1.96 9.60
C SER A 78 -11.28 -1.78 9.21
N GLY A 79 -11.01 -1.29 7.99
CA GLY A 79 -9.66 -1.18 7.45
C GLY A 79 -9.13 -2.49 6.85
N ASP A 80 -10.01 -3.44 6.55
CA ASP A 80 -9.64 -4.76 6.06
C ASP A 80 -9.92 -4.94 4.57
N TYR A 81 -9.11 -5.80 3.93
CA TYR A 81 -9.35 -6.29 2.59
C TYR A 81 -8.96 -7.77 2.51
N ASN A 82 -9.83 -8.58 1.91
CA ASN A 82 -9.57 -9.97 1.60
C ASN A 82 -9.56 -10.19 0.09
N GLY A 83 -8.57 -10.92 -0.41
CA GLY A 83 -8.45 -11.19 -1.82
C GLY A 83 -7.40 -12.24 -2.14
N GLU A 84 -7.09 -12.36 -3.43
CA GLU A 84 -6.12 -13.33 -3.92
C GLU A 84 -5.09 -12.66 -4.80
N LEU A 85 -3.84 -13.10 -4.66
CA LEU A 85 -2.71 -12.76 -5.53
C LEU A 85 -1.94 -14.02 -5.90
N LYS A 86 -1.31 -13.98 -7.07
CA LYS A 86 -0.36 -15.01 -7.50
C LYS A 86 0.92 -14.93 -6.69
N GLU A 87 1.81 -15.90 -6.88
CA GLU A 87 3.18 -15.83 -6.35
C GLU A 87 3.91 -14.63 -6.95
N GLY A 88 4.52 -13.79 -6.10
CA GLY A 88 5.22 -12.59 -6.52
C GLY A 88 5.58 -11.66 -5.36
N GLN A 89 6.33 -10.61 -5.68
CA GLN A 89 6.63 -9.51 -4.78
C GLN A 89 5.74 -8.32 -5.10
N TYR A 90 5.09 -7.75 -4.09
CA TYR A 90 4.06 -6.74 -4.26
C TYR A 90 4.36 -5.48 -3.47
N TYR A 91 3.90 -4.35 -4.04
CA TYR A 91 3.96 -3.02 -3.46
C TYR A 91 2.55 -2.44 -3.41
N LEU A 92 2.18 -1.91 -2.26
CA LEU A 92 0.96 -1.14 -2.09
C LEU A 92 1.32 0.34 -2.07
N LYS A 93 0.61 1.13 -2.84
CA LYS A 93 0.69 2.59 -2.81
C LYS A 93 -0.71 3.15 -2.67
N ARG A 94 -0.92 4.13 -1.78
CA ARG A 94 -2.19 4.86 -1.75
C ARG A 94 -2.50 5.37 -3.15
N ILE A 95 -3.77 5.36 -3.54
CA ILE A 95 -4.18 5.68 -4.91
C ILE A 95 -3.69 7.06 -5.36
N GLU A 96 -3.61 8.03 -4.46
CA GLU A 96 -3.15 9.38 -4.76
C GLU A 96 -1.69 9.43 -5.24
N LYS A 97 -0.87 8.44 -4.86
CA LYS A 97 0.53 8.32 -5.34
C LYS A 97 0.62 7.98 -6.84
N THR A 98 -0.48 7.52 -7.44
CA THR A 98 -0.55 7.20 -8.87
C THR A 98 -1.04 8.39 -9.72
N TRP A 99 -1.54 9.46 -9.08
CA TRP A 99 -2.07 10.62 -9.78
C TRP A 99 -0.96 11.52 -10.33
N GLU A 100 -1.32 12.37 -11.30
CA GLU A 100 -0.44 13.45 -11.74
C GLU A 100 -0.24 14.47 -10.61
N ILE A 101 0.92 15.15 -10.61
CA ILE A 101 1.27 16.10 -9.52
C ILE A 101 0.23 17.21 -9.40
N GLN A 102 -0.32 17.68 -10.52
CA GLN A 102 -1.37 18.69 -10.51
C GLN A 102 -2.61 18.19 -9.77
N ALA A 103 -3.10 16.99 -10.07
CA ALA A 103 -4.26 16.40 -9.41
C ALA A 103 -4.02 16.17 -7.90
N ILE A 104 -2.80 15.79 -7.52
CA ILE A 104 -2.41 15.68 -6.11
C ILE A 104 -2.49 17.03 -5.42
N ASN A 105 -1.94 18.07 -6.03
CA ASN A 105 -1.96 19.42 -5.48
C ASN A 105 -3.40 19.94 -5.35
N GLU A 106 -4.24 19.75 -6.35
CA GLU A 106 -5.66 20.15 -6.31
C GLU A 106 -6.43 19.42 -5.19
N HIS A 107 -6.17 18.14 -4.99
CA HIS A 107 -6.85 17.33 -3.97
C HIS A 107 -6.42 17.70 -2.53
N PHE A 108 -5.13 17.97 -2.32
CA PHE A 108 -4.54 18.20 -1.01
C PHE A 108 -4.30 19.68 -0.69
N LEU A 109 -4.66 20.59 -1.60
CA LEU A 109 -4.42 22.01 -1.41
C LEU A 109 -5.19 22.54 -0.20
N ILE A 110 -4.46 23.17 0.73
CA ILE A 110 -5.03 23.93 1.85
C ILE A 110 -4.71 25.40 1.61
N PHE A 111 -5.74 26.25 1.70
CA PHE A 111 -5.63 27.68 1.39
C PHE A 111 -5.08 28.54 2.54
N ASP A 112 -4.86 27.96 3.73
CA ASP A 112 -4.29 28.69 4.86
C ASP A 112 -2.75 28.78 4.72
N THR A 113 -2.29 29.88 4.16
CA THR A 113 -0.86 30.17 3.99
C THR A 113 -0.19 30.70 5.25
N LEU A 114 -0.94 31.03 6.31
CA LEU A 114 -0.37 31.57 7.54
C LEU A 114 0.43 30.51 8.30
N PHE A 115 -0.10 29.30 8.37
CA PHE A 115 0.51 28.22 9.14
C PHE A 115 0.98 27.03 8.30
N TYR A 116 0.77 27.07 6.98
CA TYR A 116 1.11 25.98 6.09
C TYR A 116 1.95 26.46 4.90
N ARG A 117 2.93 25.68 4.54
CA ARG A 117 3.78 25.90 3.36
C ARG A 117 3.69 24.70 2.41
N PRO A 118 3.50 24.95 1.10
CA PRO A 118 3.60 23.90 0.10
C PRO A 118 4.99 23.26 0.11
N LYS A 119 5.03 21.95 -0.03
CA LYS A 119 6.29 21.22 -0.27
C LYS A 119 6.73 21.35 -1.72
N SER A 120 8.03 21.18 -1.96
CA SER A 120 8.58 21.16 -3.30
C SER A 120 8.08 19.97 -4.12
N GLU A 121 8.00 20.12 -5.44
CA GLU A 121 7.67 19.03 -6.36
C GLU A 121 8.59 17.83 -6.18
N LYS A 122 9.88 18.06 -5.89
CA LYS A 122 10.84 17.00 -5.60
C LYS A 122 10.38 16.14 -4.39
N ALA A 123 9.89 16.77 -3.33
CA ALA A 123 9.41 16.07 -2.15
C ALA A 123 8.13 15.27 -2.44
N ILE A 124 7.22 15.81 -3.26
CA ILE A 124 6.00 15.13 -3.70
C ILE A 124 6.37 13.94 -4.60
N THR A 125 7.28 14.13 -5.54
CA THR A 125 7.77 13.07 -6.43
C THR A 125 8.41 11.92 -5.63
N GLN A 126 9.26 12.24 -4.64
CA GLN A 126 9.82 11.23 -3.75
C GLN A 126 8.73 10.46 -3.01
N TRP A 127 7.76 11.14 -2.41
CA TRP A 127 6.63 10.50 -1.73
C TRP A 127 5.85 9.55 -2.66
N ARG A 128 5.64 9.91 -3.93
CA ARG A 128 4.98 9.05 -4.94
C ARG A 128 5.73 7.75 -5.22
N THR A 129 7.07 7.76 -5.14
CA THR A 129 7.88 6.57 -5.41
C THR A 129 7.88 5.57 -4.25
N GLU A 130 7.66 6.03 -3.03
CA GLU A 130 7.67 5.21 -1.82
C GLU A 130 6.44 4.31 -1.74
N ALA A 131 6.62 3.03 -1.43
CA ALA A 131 5.52 2.12 -1.13
C ALA A 131 5.01 2.38 0.29
N ASP A 132 3.68 2.27 0.50
CA ASP A 132 3.08 2.30 1.84
C ASP A 132 3.21 0.96 2.55
N ALA A 133 3.26 -0.15 1.78
CA ALA A 133 3.61 -1.48 2.28
C ALA A 133 4.23 -2.33 1.16
N THR A 134 5.02 -3.33 1.56
CA THR A 134 5.61 -4.33 0.66
C THR A 134 5.44 -5.72 1.26
N PHE A 135 5.19 -6.72 0.42
CA PHE A 135 5.07 -8.10 0.88
C PHE A 135 5.33 -9.09 -0.26
N ASP A 136 5.67 -10.34 0.13
CA ASP A 136 5.93 -11.42 -0.79
C ASP A 136 4.87 -12.53 -0.60
N THR A 137 4.25 -12.95 -1.70
CA THR A 137 3.45 -14.17 -1.75
C THR A 137 4.34 -15.31 -2.22
N LYS A 138 4.54 -16.32 -1.36
CA LYS A 138 5.42 -17.45 -1.66
C LYS A 138 4.61 -18.67 -2.08
N LYS A 139 5.17 -19.47 -3.00
CA LYS A 139 4.60 -20.75 -3.42
C LYS A 139 4.30 -21.66 -2.22
N GLY A 140 3.08 -22.20 -2.19
CA GLY A 140 2.64 -23.09 -1.12
C GLY A 140 2.12 -22.38 0.15
N LYS A 141 2.17 -21.06 0.23
CA LYS A 141 1.56 -20.29 1.32
C LYS A 141 0.10 -19.96 0.95
N LEU A 142 -0.84 -20.65 1.61
CA LEU A 142 -2.27 -20.52 1.31
C LEU A 142 -2.87 -19.20 1.84
N LYS A 143 -2.34 -18.66 2.94
CA LYS A 143 -2.83 -17.42 3.57
C LYS A 143 -1.66 -16.52 3.97
N LEU A 144 -1.81 -15.22 3.74
CA LEU A 144 -0.86 -14.17 4.13
C LEU A 144 -1.62 -13.01 4.79
N GLU A 145 -1.17 -12.61 5.97
CA GLU A 145 -1.63 -11.40 6.66
C GLU A 145 -0.60 -10.29 6.49
N VAL A 146 -1.05 -9.11 6.09
CA VAL A 146 -0.20 -7.94 5.84
C VAL A 146 -0.79 -6.72 6.55
N ASN A 147 -0.01 -6.12 7.43
CA ASN A 147 -0.36 -4.86 8.06
C ASN A 147 0.14 -3.68 7.22
N ILE A 148 -0.68 -2.64 7.10
CA ILE A 148 -0.38 -1.39 6.41
C ILE A 148 -0.42 -0.26 7.45
N PRO A 149 0.67 -0.01 8.19
CA PRO A 149 0.73 1.05 9.18
C PRO A 149 0.97 2.40 8.49
N LEU A 150 0.00 3.29 8.57
CA LEU A 150 0.14 4.68 8.18
C LEU A 150 0.32 5.54 9.42
N THR A 151 1.10 6.62 9.31
CA THR A 151 1.28 7.58 10.41
C THR A 151 0.94 8.98 9.92
N GLU A 152 0.00 9.61 10.58
CA GLU A 152 -0.28 11.03 10.38
C GLU A 152 0.86 11.88 10.94
N LYS A 153 1.10 13.02 10.29
CA LYS A 153 1.97 14.07 10.83
C LYS A 153 1.12 15.10 11.54
N CYS A 154 1.61 15.61 12.64
CA CYS A 154 0.92 16.66 13.38
C CYS A 154 0.51 17.83 12.49
N PHE A 155 -0.73 18.25 12.62
CA PHE A 155 -1.37 19.39 11.93
C PHE A 155 -1.60 19.23 10.43
N VAL A 156 -0.98 18.23 9.78
CA VAL A 156 -1.15 18.01 8.33
C VAL A 156 -1.79 16.66 8.00
N GLY A 157 -1.93 15.77 8.96
CA GLY A 157 -2.51 14.44 8.77
C GLY A 157 -1.69 13.61 7.77
N LEU A 158 -2.39 12.99 6.82
CA LEU A 158 -1.79 12.21 5.72
C LEU A 158 -1.51 13.07 4.47
N ASN A 159 -1.68 14.41 4.54
CA ASN A 159 -1.44 15.29 3.40
C ASN A 159 0.05 15.36 3.04
N PRO A 160 0.46 14.94 1.82
CA PRO A 160 1.85 14.91 1.41
C PRO A 160 2.36 16.26 0.89
N CYS A 161 1.45 17.20 0.54
CA CYS A 161 1.77 18.42 -0.22
C CYS A 161 2.16 19.60 0.63
N ILE A 162 1.92 19.55 1.94
CA ILE A 162 2.13 20.67 2.84
C ILE A 162 3.00 20.30 4.04
N GLU A 163 3.59 21.32 4.64
CA GLU A 163 4.18 21.25 5.97
C GLU A 163 3.60 22.35 6.87
N TYR A 164 3.45 22.02 8.13
CA TYR A 164 3.04 22.98 9.14
C TYR A 164 4.24 23.82 9.60
N ILE A 165 4.08 25.15 9.56
CA ILE A 165 5.10 26.14 9.95
C ILE A 165 4.64 27.02 11.12
N GLY A 166 3.46 26.77 11.66
CA GLY A 166 2.91 27.52 12.78
C GLY A 166 3.57 27.24 14.11
N PRO A 167 3.10 27.89 15.18
CA PRO A 167 3.60 27.68 16.54
C PRO A 167 3.43 26.20 16.95
N LYS A 168 4.48 25.62 17.52
CA LYS A 168 4.34 24.30 18.16
C LYS A 168 3.72 24.51 19.53
N PRO A 169 2.68 23.73 19.91
CA PRO A 169 2.15 23.74 21.24
C PRO A 169 3.25 23.36 22.24
N HIS A 170 3.31 24.06 23.34
CA HIS A 170 4.28 23.84 24.44
C HIS A 170 3.81 22.70 25.33
#